data_5ff00104ae98b858380f535df48795ec
#
_entry.id   5ff00104ae98b858380f535df48795ec
#
_cell.length_a   1.000
_cell.length_b   1.000
_cell.length_c   1.000
_cell.angle_alpha   90.00
_cell.angle_beta   90.00
_cell.angle_gamma   90.00
#
_symmetry.space_group_name_H-M   'P 1'
#
loop_
_entity.id
_entity.type
_entity.pdbx_description
1 polymer ?
#
loop_
_entity_poly.entity_id
_entity_poly.type
_entity_poly.pdbx_seq_one_letter_code
_entity_poly.pdbx_strand_id
1 'polypeptide(L)'
;MPPTAAPSRPLTALVTGASSGIGRATVQNLAARGARLVLVARGREALEETAAEARALGAAEVLVCPADVIDADAVQRVVEAAVARLGRLDAVVHSAQTMAYGRIEDVPREAFEAVVDTSLHGTANIARSALPVFRTQGAGHLIVISSLLASVTAPLMGTYAAAKWGQLGLVRTLQQETRDVPGVHVSAVAPGGVNTPIYYQGATWAGSTGRPPPPVYSPERVARAVVARLDRPRRLVQSGFANPVVIAGFRLLPAVYDALVGPLFRVFALTRDGAPPSEGNVFASRPERNAKDGRWHGL
;
A
#
# COMPACT_ATOMS: atom_id res chain seq x y z
N MET A 1 -15.59 -20.58 -19.54
CA MET A 1 -16.12 -19.24 -19.74
C MET A 1 -15.29 -18.57 -20.85
N PRO A 2 -15.89 -17.95 -21.86
CA PRO A 2 -15.13 -17.27 -22.89
C PRO A 2 -14.34 -16.11 -22.25
N PRO A 3 -13.16 -15.74 -22.79
CA PRO A 3 -12.42 -14.60 -22.31
C PRO A 3 -13.29 -13.35 -22.45
N THR A 4 -13.44 -12.61 -21.35
CA THR A 4 -14.11 -11.30 -21.39
C THR A 4 -13.39 -10.45 -22.43
N ALA A 5 -14.15 -9.96 -23.41
CA ALA A 5 -13.62 -9.04 -24.43
C ALA A 5 -12.86 -7.91 -23.72
N ALA A 6 -11.69 -7.58 -24.25
CA ALA A 6 -10.90 -6.45 -23.76
C ALA A 6 -11.81 -5.21 -23.71
N PRO A 7 -11.76 -4.39 -22.65
CA PRO A 7 -12.58 -3.20 -22.57
C PRO A 7 -12.31 -2.33 -23.80
N SER A 8 -13.34 -1.82 -24.43
CA SER A 8 -13.28 -1.01 -25.66
C SER A 8 -12.46 0.29 -25.48
N ARG A 9 -11.96 0.57 -24.30
CA ARG A 9 -11.15 1.72 -23.92
C ARG A 9 -10.12 1.38 -22.83
N PRO A 10 -8.98 2.11 -22.77
CA PRO A 10 -7.99 1.95 -21.71
C PRO A 10 -8.58 2.19 -20.30
N LEU A 11 -8.19 1.34 -19.35
CA LEU A 11 -8.49 1.54 -17.94
C LEU A 11 -7.81 2.81 -17.42
N THR A 12 -8.51 3.66 -16.67
CA THR A 12 -7.93 4.82 -15.98
C THR A 12 -7.72 4.50 -14.51
N ALA A 13 -6.47 4.48 -14.04
CA ALA A 13 -6.12 4.13 -12.68
C ALA A 13 -5.22 5.17 -12.01
N LEU A 14 -5.57 5.54 -10.77
CA LEU A 14 -4.74 6.34 -9.88
C LEU A 14 -4.00 5.41 -8.91
N VAL A 15 -2.70 5.58 -8.78
CA VAL A 15 -1.86 4.78 -7.86
C VAL A 15 -1.14 5.73 -6.92
N THR A 16 -1.40 5.61 -5.60
CA THR A 16 -0.61 6.31 -4.58
C THR A 16 0.56 5.45 -4.12
N GLY A 17 1.62 6.07 -3.61
CA GLY A 17 2.87 5.36 -3.33
C GLY A 17 3.52 4.82 -4.61
N ALA A 18 3.26 5.47 -5.74
CA ALA A 18 3.67 5.01 -7.07
C ALA A 18 5.19 5.01 -7.29
N SER A 19 5.94 5.72 -6.47
CA SER A 19 7.40 5.90 -6.64
C SER A 19 8.24 4.70 -6.20
N SER A 20 7.68 3.73 -5.47
CA SER A 20 8.47 2.60 -4.95
C SER A 20 7.64 1.34 -4.68
N GLY A 21 8.33 0.23 -4.45
CA GLY A 21 7.76 -1.02 -3.93
C GLY A 21 6.55 -1.53 -4.70
N ILE A 22 5.51 -1.90 -3.96
CA ILE A 22 4.26 -2.46 -4.50
C ILE A 22 3.55 -1.46 -5.43
N GLY A 23 3.56 -0.16 -5.08
CA GLY A 23 2.95 0.88 -5.92
C GLY A 23 3.61 0.96 -7.30
N ARG A 24 4.96 1.06 -7.37
CA ARG A 24 5.73 1.08 -8.64
C ARG A 24 5.51 -0.21 -9.44
N ALA A 25 5.55 -1.38 -8.79
CA ALA A 25 5.26 -2.65 -9.44
C ALA A 25 3.81 -2.74 -9.98
N THR A 26 2.84 -2.13 -9.29
CA THR A 26 1.44 -2.04 -9.75
C THR A 26 1.32 -1.14 -10.97
N VAL A 27 2.00 0.01 -10.96
CA VAL A 27 2.09 0.91 -12.13
C VAL A 27 2.63 0.17 -13.35
N GLN A 28 3.73 -0.57 -13.21
CA GLN A 28 4.31 -1.35 -14.31
C GLN A 28 3.33 -2.40 -14.86
N ASN A 29 2.62 -3.13 -13.98
CA ASN A 29 1.62 -4.12 -14.41
C ASN A 29 0.42 -3.49 -15.13
N LEU A 30 -0.04 -2.33 -14.69
CA LEU A 30 -1.14 -1.58 -15.34
C LEU A 30 -0.68 -0.96 -16.67
N ALA A 31 0.54 -0.43 -16.72
CA ALA A 31 1.15 0.11 -17.94
C ALA A 31 1.21 -0.95 -19.06
N ALA A 32 1.66 -2.16 -18.73
CA ALA A 32 1.70 -3.28 -19.66
C ALA A 32 0.31 -3.73 -20.19
N ARG A 33 -0.79 -3.29 -19.54
CA ARG A 33 -2.16 -3.46 -20.01
C ARG A 33 -2.67 -2.26 -20.82
N GLY A 34 -1.83 -1.27 -21.13
CA GLY A 34 -2.21 -0.06 -21.85
C GLY A 34 -3.07 0.91 -21.03
N ALA A 35 -2.97 0.90 -19.70
CA ALA A 35 -3.76 1.76 -18.84
C ALA A 35 -3.37 3.25 -18.97
N ARG A 36 -4.31 4.15 -18.67
CA ARG A 36 -4.04 5.56 -18.37
C ARG A 36 -3.78 5.67 -16.88
N LEU A 37 -2.68 6.30 -16.49
CA LEU A 37 -2.16 6.25 -15.13
C LEU A 37 -2.04 7.64 -14.53
N VAL A 38 -2.44 7.77 -13.27
CA VAL A 38 -2.18 8.93 -12.41
C VAL A 38 -1.27 8.47 -11.28
N LEU A 39 -0.04 8.97 -11.26
CA LEU A 39 0.99 8.56 -10.31
C LEU A 39 1.08 9.57 -9.18
N VAL A 40 0.90 9.11 -7.94
CA VAL A 40 0.89 9.95 -6.75
C VAL A 40 1.94 9.49 -5.74
N ALA A 41 2.83 10.38 -5.35
CA ALA A 41 3.74 10.26 -4.21
C ALA A 41 4.29 11.66 -3.87
N ARG A 42 5.00 11.80 -2.74
CA ARG A 42 5.55 13.08 -2.31
C ARG A 42 6.69 13.59 -3.20
N GLY A 43 7.58 12.70 -3.64
CA GLY A 43 8.77 13.04 -4.44
C GLY A 43 8.50 13.04 -5.94
N ARG A 44 8.64 14.19 -6.61
CA ARG A 44 8.43 14.34 -8.05
C ARG A 44 9.41 13.52 -8.88
N GLU A 45 10.71 13.58 -8.57
CA GLU A 45 11.77 12.92 -9.33
C GLU A 45 11.51 11.40 -9.48
N ALA A 46 11.26 10.70 -8.38
CA ALA A 46 10.97 9.27 -8.40
C ALA A 46 9.63 8.92 -9.08
N LEU A 47 8.68 9.86 -9.13
CA LEU A 47 7.46 9.71 -9.93
C LEU A 47 7.75 9.84 -11.42
N GLU A 48 8.62 10.76 -11.84
CA GLU A 48 9.02 10.92 -13.25
C GLU A 48 9.79 9.68 -13.76
N GLU A 49 10.66 9.09 -12.93
CA GLU A 49 11.30 7.80 -13.25
C GLU A 49 10.24 6.71 -13.49
N THR A 50 9.29 6.56 -12.55
CA THR A 50 8.21 5.58 -12.68
C THR A 50 7.33 5.86 -13.90
N ALA A 51 7.10 7.13 -14.23
CA ALA A 51 6.33 7.54 -15.39
C ALA A 51 7.07 7.20 -16.71
N ALA A 52 8.39 7.38 -16.75
CA ALA A 52 9.20 6.98 -17.90
C ALA A 52 9.13 5.46 -18.13
N GLU A 53 9.26 4.66 -17.07
CA GLU A 53 9.08 3.21 -17.13
C GLU A 53 7.69 2.81 -17.61
N ALA A 54 6.64 3.46 -17.07
CA ALA A 54 5.26 3.16 -17.44
C ALA A 54 5.00 3.45 -18.94
N ARG A 55 5.53 4.57 -19.47
CA ARG A 55 5.44 4.88 -20.89
C ARG A 55 6.17 3.84 -21.76
N ALA A 56 7.36 3.43 -21.34
CA ALA A 56 8.14 2.39 -22.03
C ALA A 56 7.44 1.02 -22.02
N LEU A 57 6.63 0.73 -21.00
CA LEU A 57 5.83 -0.50 -20.86
C LEU A 57 4.49 -0.43 -21.60
N GLY A 58 4.13 0.68 -22.23
CA GLY A 58 2.93 0.79 -23.06
C GLY A 58 1.73 1.47 -22.38
N ALA A 59 1.92 2.23 -21.30
CA ALA A 59 0.86 3.06 -20.74
C ALA A 59 0.32 4.03 -21.79
N ALA A 60 -1.01 4.10 -21.92
CA ALA A 60 -1.65 4.97 -22.93
C ALA A 60 -1.48 6.47 -22.61
N GLU A 61 -1.48 6.81 -21.31
CA GLU A 61 -1.23 8.17 -20.82
C GLU A 61 -0.71 8.08 -19.39
N VAL A 62 0.18 9.02 -18.98
CA VAL A 62 0.71 9.07 -17.63
C VAL A 62 0.72 10.51 -17.12
N LEU A 63 -0.01 10.76 -16.04
CA LEU A 63 -0.01 12.01 -15.29
C LEU A 63 0.83 11.85 -14.01
N VAL A 64 1.75 12.77 -13.76
CA VAL A 64 2.57 12.82 -12.56
C VAL A 64 2.02 13.90 -11.63
N CYS A 65 1.53 13.48 -10.46
CA CYS A 65 0.85 14.34 -9.50
C CYS A 65 1.54 14.23 -8.12
N PRO A 66 2.59 15.02 -7.84
CA PRO A 66 3.19 15.04 -6.53
C PRO A 66 2.19 15.53 -5.49
N ALA A 67 1.91 14.69 -4.50
CA ALA A 67 1.02 15.01 -3.38
C ALA A 67 1.31 14.11 -2.18
N ASP A 68 1.07 14.62 -0.98
CA ASP A 68 0.99 13.82 0.23
C ASP A 68 -0.47 13.37 0.45
N VAL A 69 -0.68 12.10 0.75
CA VAL A 69 -2.02 11.56 0.98
C VAL A 69 -2.67 12.07 2.28
N ILE A 70 -1.89 12.64 3.19
CA ILE A 70 -2.42 13.28 4.39
C ILE A 70 -3.06 14.65 4.10
N ASP A 71 -2.67 15.32 3.02
CA ASP A 71 -3.28 16.57 2.54
C ASP A 71 -4.56 16.26 1.76
N ALA A 72 -5.69 16.41 2.42
CA ALA A 72 -7.01 16.12 1.85
C ALA A 72 -7.30 16.95 0.60
N ASP A 73 -6.93 18.23 0.61
CA ASP A 73 -7.18 19.14 -0.51
C ASP A 73 -6.27 18.81 -1.71
N ALA A 74 -5.02 18.43 -1.46
CA ALA A 74 -4.14 17.95 -2.53
C ALA A 74 -4.67 16.65 -3.16
N VAL A 75 -5.14 15.70 -2.35
CA VAL A 75 -5.77 14.46 -2.84
C VAL A 75 -7.01 14.77 -3.68
N GLN A 76 -7.87 15.69 -3.22
CA GLN A 76 -9.06 16.11 -3.96
C GLN A 76 -8.68 16.71 -5.33
N ARG A 77 -7.73 17.64 -5.36
CA ARG A 77 -7.24 18.25 -6.61
C ARG A 77 -6.67 17.21 -7.58
N VAL A 78 -5.96 16.20 -7.08
CA VAL A 78 -5.42 15.11 -7.91
C VAL A 78 -6.54 14.28 -8.55
N VAL A 79 -7.57 13.92 -7.79
CA VAL A 79 -8.72 13.17 -8.31
C VAL A 79 -9.50 14.00 -9.34
N GLU A 80 -9.73 15.27 -9.08
CA GLU A 80 -10.39 16.20 -10.02
C GLU A 80 -9.58 16.35 -11.31
N ALA A 81 -8.26 16.54 -11.22
CA ALA A 81 -7.38 16.62 -12.38
C ALA A 81 -7.38 15.32 -13.21
N ALA A 82 -7.41 14.16 -12.52
CA ALA A 82 -7.53 12.85 -13.18
C ALA A 82 -8.81 12.74 -13.99
N VAL A 83 -9.96 13.13 -13.41
CA VAL A 83 -11.25 13.10 -14.09
C VAL A 83 -11.32 14.13 -15.23
N ALA A 84 -10.86 15.36 -14.98
CA ALA A 84 -10.86 16.42 -15.98
C ALA A 84 -9.99 16.07 -17.20
N ARG A 85 -8.79 15.50 -16.98
CA ARG A 85 -7.84 15.18 -18.04
C ARG A 85 -8.16 13.88 -18.77
N LEU A 86 -8.56 12.84 -18.04
CA LEU A 86 -8.73 11.48 -18.57
C LEU A 86 -10.21 11.11 -18.78
N GLY A 87 -11.14 12.00 -18.42
CA GLY A 87 -12.59 11.86 -18.60
C GLY A 87 -13.28 10.97 -17.57
N ARG A 88 -12.53 10.15 -16.82
CA ARG A 88 -13.05 9.23 -15.80
C ARG A 88 -11.95 8.67 -14.91
N LEU A 89 -12.36 8.00 -13.84
CA LEU A 89 -11.50 7.23 -12.97
C LEU A 89 -12.13 5.84 -12.75
N ASP A 90 -11.46 4.78 -13.19
CA ASP A 90 -11.97 3.40 -13.06
C ASP A 90 -11.47 2.71 -11.80
N ALA A 91 -10.24 3.03 -11.38
CA ALA A 91 -9.65 2.43 -10.20
C ALA A 91 -8.75 3.40 -9.44
N VAL A 92 -8.69 3.21 -8.13
CA VAL A 92 -7.66 3.78 -7.26
C VAL A 92 -6.97 2.66 -6.51
N VAL A 93 -5.64 2.58 -6.63
CA VAL A 93 -4.79 1.70 -5.82
C VAL A 93 -4.06 2.54 -4.79
N HIS A 94 -4.48 2.42 -3.54
CA HIS A 94 -3.87 3.13 -2.42
C HIS A 94 -2.77 2.29 -1.79
N SER A 95 -1.50 2.63 -2.12
CA SER A 95 -0.28 1.95 -1.65
C SER A 95 0.67 2.86 -0.87
N ALA A 96 0.36 4.15 -0.72
CA ALA A 96 1.17 5.07 0.07
C ALA A 96 1.19 4.62 1.54
N GLN A 97 2.41 4.49 2.09
CA GLN A 97 2.62 3.98 3.43
C GLN A 97 3.99 4.40 3.98
N THR A 98 4.05 4.61 5.30
CA THR A 98 5.27 4.72 6.10
C THR A 98 5.21 3.74 7.26
N MET A 99 6.35 3.46 7.89
CA MET A 99 6.39 2.64 9.12
C MET A 99 7.46 3.11 10.07
N ALA A 100 7.30 2.76 11.35
CA ALA A 100 8.27 3.02 12.39
C ALA A 100 8.47 1.75 13.25
N TYR A 101 9.72 1.49 13.61
CA TYR A 101 10.14 0.41 14.50
C TYR A 101 10.56 0.99 15.85
N GLY A 102 10.05 0.44 16.93
CA GLY A 102 10.37 0.83 18.28
C GLY A 102 9.33 0.32 19.28
N ARG A 103 9.67 0.32 20.57
CA ARG A 103 8.66 0.19 21.61
C ARG A 103 7.80 1.45 21.60
N ILE A 104 6.59 1.33 22.06
CA ILE A 104 5.66 2.47 22.00
C ILE A 104 6.15 3.67 22.80
N GLU A 105 6.83 3.40 23.92
CA GLU A 105 7.44 4.42 24.78
C GLU A 105 8.69 5.08 24.18
N ASP A 106 9.37 4.41 23.23
CA ASP A 106 10.59 4.91 22.59
C ASP A 106 10.31 5.68 21.29
N VAL A 107 9.16 5.43 20.65
CA VAL A 107 8.79 6.10 19.41
C VAL A 107 8.25 7.51 19.70
N PRO A 108 8.82 8.57 19.15
CA PRO A 108 8.28 9.93 19.31
C PRO A 108 6.81 10.01 18.91
N ARG A 109 6.04 10.80 19.66
CA ARG A 109 4.62 11.00 19.42
C ARG A 109 4.33 11.41 17.98
N GLU A 110 5.11 12.35 17.46
CA GLU A 110 4.95 12.90 16.11
C GLU A 110 5.16 11.83 15.04
N ALA A 111 6.09 10.90 15.26
CA ALA A 111 6.33 9.77 14.36
C ALA A 111 5.18 8.75 14.42
N PHE A 112 4.60 8.51 15.61
CA PHE A 112 3.41 7.69 15.74
C PHE A 112 2.24 8.30 14.97
N GLU A 113 1.95 9.58 15.20
CA GLU A 113 0.88 10.33 14.55
C GLU A 113 1.05 10.31 13.02
N ALA A 114 2.24 10.62 12.50
CA ALA A 114 2.51 10.63 11.06
C ALA A 114 2.32 9.27 10.36
N VAL A 115 2.64 8.15 11.04
CA VAL A 115 2.37 6.80 10.49
C VAL A 115 0.87 6.51 10.47
N VAL A 116 0.13 6.92 11.50
CA VAL A 116 -1.33 6.80 11.55
C VAL A 116 -1.97 7.68 10.48
N ASP A 117 -1.52 8.93 10.34
CA ASP A 117 -2.01 9.88 9.35
C ASP A 117 -1.83 9.35 7.92
N THR A 118 -0.63 8.85 7.60
CA THR A 118 -0.38 8.28 6.27
C THR A 118 -1.28 7.08 6.00
N SER A 119 -1.43 6.17 6.96
CA SER A 119 -2.18 4.92 6.77
C SER A 119 -3.68 5.13 6.81
N LEU A 120 -4.18 5.72 7.89
CA LEU A 120 -5.61 5.80 8.18
C LEU A 120 -6.25 7.05 7.57
N HIS A 121 -5.72 8.23 7.88
CA HIS A 121 -6.26 9.47 7.34
C HIS A 121 -6.01 9.57 5.84
N GLY A 122 -4.83 9.14 5.34
CA GLY A 122 -4.57 9.05 3.91
C GLY A 122 -5.56 8.15 3.17
N THR A 123 -5.91 6.98 3.76
CA THR A 123 -6.97 6.12 3.20
C THR A 123 -8.33 6.80 3.21
N ALA A 124 -8.66 7.52 4.29
CA ALA A 124 -9.92 8.26 4.38
C ALA A 124 -10.01 9.40 3.35
N ASN A 125 -8.91 10.14 3.13
CA ASN A 125 -8.85 11.22 2.13
C ASN A 125 -9.03 10.67 0.71
N ILE A 126 -8.34 9.58 0.38
CA ILE A 126 -8.52 8.88 -0.90
C ILE A 126 -9.95 8.40 -1.09
N ALA A 127 -10.55 7.80 -0.08
CA ALA A 127 -11.93 7.33 -0.16
C ALA A 127 -12.93 8.48 -0.34
N ARG A 128 -12.78 9.59 0.40
CA ARG A 128 -13.63 10.79 0.29
C ARG A 128 -13.58 11.41 -1.09
N SER A 129 -12.43 11.41 -1.75
CA SER A 129 -12.27 11.99 -3.08
C SER A 129 -12.69 11.03 -4.21
N ALA A 130 -12.40 9.73 -4.08
CA ALA A 130 -12.64 8.76 -5.16
C ALA A 130 -14.08 8.19 -5.16
N LEU A 131 -14.66 7.89 -4.00
CA LEU A 131 -15.98 7.25 -3.93
C LEU A 131 -17.12 8.10 -4.51
N PRO A 132 -17.20 9.43 -4.33
CA PRO A 132 -18.19 10.26 -5.00
C PRO A 132 -18.09 10.17 -6.53
N VAL A 133 -16.86 10.15 -7.09
CA VAL A 133 -16.64 9.96 -8.52
C VAL A 133 -17.16 8.60 -8.98
N PHE A 134 -16.85 7.53 -8.24
CA PHE A 134 -17.32 6.18 -8.56
C PHE A 134 -18.85 6.06 -8.47
N ARG A 135 -19.47 6.69 -7.48
CA ARG A 135 -20.94 6.73 -7.35
C ARG A 135 -21.59 7.45 -8.52
N THR A 136 -21.07 8.61 -8.93
CA THR A 136 -21.56 9.36 -10.09
C THR A 136 -21.39 8.56 -11.40
N GLN A 137 -20.29 7.82 -11.53
CA GLN A 137 -20.04 6.95 -12.69
C GLN A 137 -20.86 5.65 -12.67
N GLY A 138 -21.43 5.27 -11.52
CA GLY A 138 -22.08 3.98 -11.30
C GLY A 138 -21.11 2.80 -11.24
N ALA A 139 -19.79 3.05 -11.34
CA ALA A 139 -18.75 2.02 -11.35
C ALA A 139 -17.40 2.59 -10.89
N GLY A 140 -16.60 1.77 -10.22
CA GLY A 140 -15.25 2.10 -9.81
C GLY A 140 -14.70 1.13 -8.76
N HIS A 141 -13.39 1.12 -8.58
CA HIS A 141 -12.76 0.18 -7.64
C HIS A 141 -11.67 0.85 -6.80
N LEU A 142 -11.89 0.94 -5.50
CA LEU A 142 -10.85 1.31 -4.53
C LEU A 142 -10.15 0.05 -4.01
N ILE A 143 -8.85 -0.08 -4.26
CA ILE A 143 -8.01 -1.17 -3.77
C ILE A 143 -6.99 -0.60 -2.79
N VAL A 144 -7.04 -1.05 -1.53
CA VAL A 144 -6.14 -0.60 -0.47
C VAL A 144 -5.11 -1.68 -0.16
N ILE A 145 -3.84 -1.30 -0.18
CA ILE A 145 -2.76 -2.18 0.26
C ILE A 145 -2.70 -2.16 1.79
N SER A 146 -3.24 -3.23 2.36
CA SER A 146 -3.22 -3.49 3.80
C SER A 146 -1.94 -4.22 4.21
N SER A 147 -1.98 -5.08 5.21
CA SER A 147 -0.86 -5.87 5.70
C SER A 147 -1.35 -7.11 6.45
N LEU A 148 -0.52 -8.13 6.61
CA LEU A 148 -0.70 -9.17 7.63
C LEU A 148 -0.87 -8.54 9.02
N LEU A 149 -0.12 -7.46 9.32
CA LEU A 149 -0.19 -6.71 10.59
C LEU A 149 -1.50 -5.91 10.76
N ALA A 150 -2.44 -5.98 9.84
CA ALA A 150 -3.83 -5.57 10.05
C ALA A 150 -4.70 -6.68 10.68
N SER A 151 -4.14 -7.88 10.91
CA SER A 151 -4.86 -9.04 11.45
C SER A 151 -4.13 -9.70 12.60
N VAL A 152 -2.86 -9.37 12.81
CA VAL A 152 -1.99 -9.83 13.91
C VAL A 152 -1.13 -8.66 14.40
N THR A 153 -0.45 -8.83 15.52
CA THR A 153 0.48 -7.84 16.08
C THR A 153 1.88 -8.42 16.22
N ALA A 154 2.89 -7.57 16.29
CA ALA A 154 4.26 -7.95 16.60
C ALA A 154 4.92 -6.88 17.50
N PRO A 155 5.80 -7.24 18.41
CA PRO A 155 6.54 -6.26 19.21
C PRO A 155 7.37 -5.35 18.31
N LEU A 156 7.63 -4.13 18.75
CA LEU A 156 8.33 -3.06 18.01
C LEU A 156 7.60 -2.53 16.76
N MET A 157 6.41 -3.05 16.46
CA MET A 157 5.57 -2.63 15.34
C MET A 157 4.24 -2.00 15.80
N GLY A 158 4.14 -1.58 17.06
CA GLY A 158 2.89 -1.06 17.64
C GLY A 158 2.28 0.09 16.84
N THR A 159 3.10 1.05 16.42
CA THR A 159 2.69 2.18 15.58
C THR A 159 2.08 1.73 14.25
N TYR A 160 2.78 0.85 13.55
CA TYR A 160 2.34 0.35 12.25
C TYR A 160 1.12 -0.58 12.37
N ALA A 161 1.11 -1.47 13.36
CA ALA A 161 -0.02 -2.37 13.59
C ALA A 161 -1.29 -1.58 13.92
N ALA A 162 -1.25 -0.61 14.84
CA ALA A 162 -2.38 0.24 15.18
C ALA A 162 -2.95 0.95 13.94
N ALA A 163 -2.07 1.54 13.13
CA ALA A 163 -2.45 2.20 11.88
C ALA A 163 -3.11 1.23 10.87
N LYS A 164 -2.57 0.02 10.71
CA LYS A 164 -3.10 -0.99 9.76
C LYS A 164 -4.39 -1.65 10.23
N TRP A 165 -4.57 -1.85 11.54
CA TRP A 165 -5.85 -2.30 12.09
C TRP A 165 -6.95 -1.26 11.88
N GLY A 166 -6.66 0.02 12.18
CA GLY A 166 -7.59 1.12 11.90
C GLY A 166 -7.93 1.24 10.42
N GLN A 167 -6.91 1.17 9.53
CA GLN A 167 -7.10 1.17 8.08
C GLN A 167 -8.00 0.03 7.62
N LEU A 168 -7.80 -1.20 8.10
CA LEU A 168 -8.63 -2.34 7.71
C LEU A 168 -10.07 -2.17 8.24
N GLY A 169 -10.24 -1.65 9.45
CA GLY A 169 -11.56 -1.31 10.01
C GLY A 169 -12.31 -0.35 9.08
N LEU A 170 -11.67 0.75 8.69
CA LEU A 170 -12.23 1.72 7.73
C LEU A 170 -12.59 1.04 6.40
N VAL A 171 -11.68 0.28 5.80
CA VAL A 171 -11.94 -0.45 4.55
C VAL A 171 -13.16 -1.37 4.66
N ARG A 172 -13.32 -2.05 5.81
CA ARG A 172 -14.49 -2.92 6.05
C ARG A 172 -15.79 -2.12 6.11
N THR A 173 -15.77 -0.93 6.69
CA THR A 173 -16.93 -0.01 6.70
C THR A 173 -17.25 0.45 5.28
N LEU A 174 -16.27 0.92 4.52
CA LEU A 174 -16.47 1.34 3.13
C LEU A 174 -17.04 0.24 2.23
N GLN A 175 -16.67 -1.02 2.47
CA GLN A 175 -17.25 -2.18 1.78
C GLN A 175 -18.74 -2.40 2.08
N GLN A 176 -19.23 -1.91 3.22
CA GLN A 176 -20.63 -1.98 3.57
C GLN A 176 -21.40 -0.80 2.97
N GLU A 177 -20.83 0.40 3.07
CA GLU A 177 -21.41 1.64 2.57
C GLU A 177 -21.53 1.71 1.05
N THR A 178 -20.68 0.97 0.30
CA THR A 178 -20.73 0.95 -1.17
C THR A 178 -21.66 -0.12 -1.75
N ARG A 179 -22.37 -0.87 -0.90
CA ARG A 179 -23.29 -1.93 -1.36
C ARG A 179 -24.54 -1.39 -2.10
N ASP A 180 -24.87 -0.13 -1.90
CA ASP A 180 -25.94 0.57 -2.56
C ASP A 180 -25.67 0.84 -4.07
N VAL A 181 -24.40 0.78 -4.51
CA VAL A 181 -24.01 0.92 -5.91
C VAL A 181 -23.24 -0.34 -6.35
N PRO A 182 -23.91 -1.34 -6.96
CA PRO A 182 -23.29 -2.64 -7.26
C PRO A 182 -22.04 -2.60 -8.13
N GLY A 183 -21.85 -1.57 -8.94
CA GLY A 183 -20.64 -1.36 -9.77
C GLY A 183 -19.47 -0.74 -9.01
N VAL A 184 -19.65 -0.32 -7.74
CA VAL A 184 -18.58 0.25 -6.93
C VAL A 184 -18.04 -0.80 -5.97
N HIS A 185 -16.73 -1.04 -6.05
CA HIS A 185 -16.05 -2.04 -5.23
C HIS A 185 -14.98 -1.44 -4.34
N VAL A 186 -14.82 -2.01 -3.15
CA VAL A 186 -13.69 -1.72 -2.25
C VAL A 186 -13.02 -3.03 -1.88
N SER A 187 -11.71 -3.13 -2.09
CA SER A 187 -10.91 -4.32 -1.80
C SER A 187 -9.71 -4.00 -0.91
N ALA A 188 -9.31 -4.94 -0.06
CA ALA A 188 -8.03 -4.91 0.60
C ALA A 188 -7.14 -6.06 0.10
N VAL A 189 -5.87 -5.76 -0.14
CA VAL A 189 -4.83 -6.77 -0.37
C VAL A 189 -3.86 -6.71 0.81
N ALA A 190 -3.73 -7.82 1.55
CA ALA A 190 -2.90 -7.92 2.75
C ALA A 190 -1.67 -8.81 2.48
N PRO A 191 -0.53 -8.22 2.14
CA PRO A 191 0.71 -8.96 1.96
C PRO A 191 1.33 -9.38 3.31
N GLY A 192 2.16 -10.42 3.28
CA GLY A 192 3.14 -10.75 4.30
C GLY A 192 4.45 -9.96 4.11
N GLY A 193 5.60 -10.61 4.30
CA GLY A 193 6.90 -10.00 4.04
C GLY A 193 7.12 -9.78 2.53
N VAL A 194 7.36 -8.54 2.09
CA VAL A 194 7.57 -8.20 0.67
C VAL A 194 8.91 -7.50 0.51
N ASN A 195 9.71 -7.91 -0.46
CA ASN A 195 11.00 -7.30 -0.75
C ASN A 195 10.84 -5.89 -1.33
N THR A 196 10.63 -4.90 -0.47
CA THR A 196 10.42 -3.49 -0.83
C THR A 196 11.29 -2.56 0.00
N PRO A 197 11.53 -1.33 -0.48
CA PRO A 197 12.29 -0.31 0.25
C PRO A 197 11.73 0.07 1.62
N ILE A 198 10.45 -0.15 1.88
CA ILE A 198 9.77 0.29 3.11
C ILE A 198 10.52 -0.12 4.39
N TYR A 199 11.21 -1.25 4.39
CA TYR A 199 11.92 -1.76 5.57
C TYR A 199 13.14 -0.92 5.93
N TYR A 200 13.95 -0.50 4.98
CA TYR A 200 15.12 0.35 5.23
C TYR A 200 14.85 1.85 5.09
N GLN A 201 13.69 2.20 4.54
CA GLN A 201 13.19 3.58 4.52
C GLN A 201 12.44 3.93 5.82
N GLY A 202 11.90 2.96 6.52
CA GLY A 202 11.13 3.15 7.74
C GLY A 202 11.94 3.84 8.85
N ALA A 203 11.25 4.54 9.72
CA ALA A 203 11.83 5.08 10.93
C ALA A 203 12.22 3.95 11.90
N THR A 204 13.23 4.18 12.74
CA THR A 204 13.61 3.20 13.75
C THR A 204 14.10 3.85 15.03
N TRP A 205 13.60 3.35 16.13
CA TRP A 205 14.07 3.55 17.51
C TRP A 205 14.30 2.18 18.18
N ALA A 206 14.38 1.12 17.37
CA ALA A 206 14.57 -0.26 17.84
C ALA A 206 16.05 -0.67 17.96
N GLY A 207 17.00 0.24 17.70
CA GLY A 207 18.43 -0.08 17.64
C GLY A 207 18.85 -0.92 16.43
N SER A 208 17.93 -1.16 15.47
CA SER A 208 18.15 -1.96 14.26
C SER A 208 17.25 -1.48 13.15
N THR A 209 17.61 -1.72 11.90
CA THR A 209 16.70 -1.54 10.76
C THR A 209 15.80 -2.75 10.56
N GLY A 210 14.61 -2.51 9.99
CA GLY A 210 13.72 -3.59 9.62
C GLY A 210 14.16 -4.37 8.38
N ARG A 211 13.73 -5.62 8.30
CA ARG A 211 13.80 -6.46 7.10
C ARG A 211 12.51 -7.26 6.93
N PRO A 212 12.15 -7.68 5.71
CA PRO A 212 10.96 -8.50 5.52
C PRO A 212 11.13 -9.87 6.22
N PRO A 213 10.20 -10.27 7.10
CA PRO A 213 10.22 -11.61 7.67
C PRO A 213 9.90 -12.66 6.58
N PRO A 214 10.56 -13.84 6.60
CA PRO A 214 10.27 -14.91 5.66
C PRO A 214 8.87 -15.51 5.90
N PRO A 215 8.21 -16.02 4.84
CA PRO A 215 8.67 -16.04 3.44
C PRO A 215 8.57 -14.67 2.79
N VAL A 216 9.62 -14.29 2.06
CA VAL A 216 9.71 -12.98 1.39
C VAL A 216 9.17 -13.09 -0.03
N TYR A 217 8.21 -12.22 -0.37
CA TYR A 217 7.58 -12.17 -1.68
C TYR A 217 8.11 -10.99 -2.51
N SER A 218 8.07 -11.11 -3.82
CA SER A 218 8.40 -9.99 -4.69
C SER A 218 7.25 -8.96 -4.75
N PRO A 219 7.54 -7.66 -5.00
CA PRO A 219 6.53 -6.64 -5.24
C PRO A 219 5.59 -6.98 -6.39
N GLU A 220 6.10 -7.61 -7.45
CA GLU A 220 5.33 -8.04 -8.63
C GLU A 220 4.26 -9.08 -8.28
N ARG A 221 4.55 -10.00 -7.36
CA ARG A 221 3.54 -10.96 -6.89
C ARG A 221 2.35 -10.26 -6.26
N VAL A 222 2.62 -9.26 -5.42
CA VAL A 222 1.57 -8.45 -4.79
C VAL A 222 0.85 -7.60 -5.84
N ALA A 223 1.59 -6.95 -6.74
CA ALA A 223 1.03 -6.17 -7.83
C ALA A 223 0.10 -6.99 -8.72
N ARG A 224 0.47 -8.23 -9.08
CA ARG A 224 -0.43 -9.14 -9.81
C ARG A 224 -1.70 -9.46 -9.02
N ALA A 225 -1.59 -9.66 -7.69
CA ALA A 225 -2.78 -9.86 -6.85
C ALA A 225 -3.68 -8.63 -6.82
N VAL A 226 -3.12 -7.41 -6.81
CA VAL A 226 -3.84 -6.14 -6.89
C VAL A 226 -4.57 -6.01 -8.23
N VAL A 227 -3.85 -6.17 -9.34
CA VAL A 227 -4.41 -6.01 -10.68
C VAL A 227 -5.49 -7.07 -10.97
N ALA A 228 -5.33 -8.29 -10.47
CA ALA A 228 -6.38 -9.31 -10.55
C ALA A 228 -7.67 -8.96 -9.79
N ARG A 229 -7.64 -7.98 -8.87
CA ARG A 229 -8.88 -7.51 -8.21
C ARG A 229 -9.71 -6.65 -9.14
N LEU A 230 -9.10 -5.94 -10.06
CA LEU A 230 -9.82 -5.16 -11.08
C LEU A 230 -10.76 -6.06 -11.90
N ASP A 231 -10.28 -7.25 -12.24
CA ASP A 231 -11.04 -8.22 -13.02
C ASP A 231 -12.00 -9.05 -12.14
N ARG A 232 -11.63 -9.29 -10.88
CA ARG A 232 -12.37 -10.14 -9.94
C ARG A 232 -12.36 -9.52 -8.54
N PRO A 233 -13.27 -8.60 -8.23
CA PRO A 233 -13.35 -7.94 -6.93
C PRO A 233 -13.49 -8.95 -5.79
N ARG A 234 -12.74 -8.77 -4.71
CA ARG A 234 -12.86 -9.51 -3.44
C ARG A 234 -12.64 -8.57 -2.28
N ARG A 235 -13.36 -8.76 -1.19
CA ARG A 235 -13.28 -7.90 -0.01
C ARG A 235 -11.88 -7.86 0.59
N LEU A 236 -11.26 -9.02 0.80
CA LEU A 236 -9.92 -9.15 1.37
C LEU A 236 -9.19 -10.32 0.71
N VAL A 237 -7.93 -10.08 0.33
CA VAL A 237 -7.03 -11.09 -0.21
C VAL A 237 -5.74 -11.11 0.60
N GLN A 238 -5.42 -12.27 1.16
CA GLN A 238 -4.12 -12.52 1.76
C GLN A 238 -3.11 -12.83 0.65
N SER A 239 -2.13 -11.94 0.48
CA SER A 239 -1.06 -12.13 -0.52
C SER A 239 0.20 -12.72 0.13
N GLY A 240 0.05 -13.94 0.65
CA GLY A 240 1.10 -14.71 1.29
C GLY A 240 0.52 -16.04 1.78
N PHE A 241 1.13 -17.17 1.44
CA PHE A 241 0.61 -18.47 1.81
C PHE A 241 0.70 -18.74 3.34
N ALA A 242 1.67 -18.11 4.02
CA ALA A 242 1.82 -18.24 5.48
C ALA A 242 0.81 -17.40 6.27
N ASN A 243 0.24 -16.35 5.67
CA ASN A 243 -0.65 -15.43 6.38
C ASN A 243 -1.82 -16.11 7.10
N PRO A 244 -2.57 -17.05 6.48
CA PRO A 244 -3.69 -17.72 7.16
C PRO A 244 -3.26 -18.49 8.41
N VAL A 245 -2.09 -19.13 8.36
CA VAL A 245 -1.54 -19.91 9.50
C VAL A 245 -1.16 -18.97 10.64
N VAL A 246 -0.46 -17.85 10.32
CA VAL A 246 -0.06 -16.84 11.32
C VAL A 246 -1.30 -16.20 11.96
N ILE A 247 -2.32 -15.88 11.18
CA ILE A 247 -3.59 -15.31 11.68
C ILE A 247 -4.32 -16.33 12.57
N ALA A 248 -4.36 -17.60 12.17
CA ALA A 248 -4.97 -18.65 12.98
C ALA A 248 -4.21 -18.83 14.33
N GLY A 249 -2.89 -18.85 14.28
CA GLY A 249 -2.05 -18.88 15.51
C GLY A 249 -2.36 -17.73 16.46
N PHE A 250 -2.39 -16.51 15.94
CA PHE A 250 -2.70 -15.30 16.73
C PHE A 250 -4.10 -15.37 17.38
N ARG A 251 -5.10 -15.88 16.65
CA ARG A 251 -6.49 -15.89 17.13
C ARG A 251 -6.85 -17.07 18.01
N LEU A 252 -6.33 -18.24 17.71
CA LEU A 252 -6.73 -19.49 18.34
C LEU A 252 -5.76 -19.94 19.44
N LEU A 253 -4.50 -19.51 19.37
CA LEU A 253 -3.43 -19.90 20.29
C LEU A 253 -2.64 -18.67 20.78
N PRO A 254 -3.32 -17.66 21.39
CA PRO A 254 -2.67 -16.37 21.71
C PRO A 254 -1.46 -16.52 22.63
N ALA A 255 -1.52 -17.36 23.67
CA ALA A 255 -0.38 -17.56 24.56
C ALA A 255 0.85 -18.14 23.86
N VAL A 256 0.66 -19.06 22.90
CA VAL A 256 1.75 -19.64 22.10
C VAL A 256 2.29 -18.58 21.13
N TYR A 257 1.39 -17.84 20.48
CA TYR A 257 1.76 -16.76 19.58
C TYR A 257 2.61 -15.71 20.30
N ASP A 258 2.15 -15.22 21.45
CA ASP A 258 2.83 -14.19 22.24
C ASP A 258 4.21 -14.65 22.73
N ALA A 259 4.34 -15.91 23.10
CA ALA A 259 5.63 -16.49 23.51
C ALA A 259 6.64 -16.55 22.34
N LEU A 260 6.17 -16.80 21.13
CA LEU A 260 7.01 -17.02 19.94
C LEU A 260 7.28 -15.75 19.12
N VAL A 261 6.30 -14.84 19.04
CA VAL A 261 6.39 -13.70 18.11
C VAL A 261 7.56 -12.78 18.44
N GLY A 262 7.86 -12.52 19.70
CA GLY A 262 8.95 -11.64 20.13
C GLY A 262 10.33 -12.15 19.70
N PRO A 263 10.75 -13.37 20.08
CA PRO A 263 11.99 -13.97 19.62
C PRO A 263 12.09 -14.08 18.09
N LEU A 264 11.02 -14.57 17.44
CA LEU A 264 11.00 -14.72 15.98
C LEU A 264 11.10 -13.37 15.25
N PHE A 265 10.42 -12.34 15.75
CA PHE A 265 10.48 -11.00 15.17
C PHE A 265 11.91 -10.43 15.22
N ARG A 266 12.58 -10.53 16.35
CA ARG A 266 13.97 -10.06 16.50
C ARG A 266 14.91 -10.79 15.54
N VAL A 267 14.74 -12.10 15.37
CA VAL A 267 15.62 -12.91 14.51
C VAL A 267 15.32 -12.69 13.02
N PHE A 268 14.07 -12.54 12.64
CA PHE A 268 13.66 -12.58 11.23
C PHE A 268 13.21 -11.25 10.64
N ALA A 269 12.82 -10.29 11.46
CA ALA A 269 12.26 -9.01 11.00
C ALA A 269 13.18 -7.80 11.26
N LEU A 270 14.28 -7.98 11.96
CA LEU A 270 15.29 -6.95 12.21
C LEU A 270 16.65 -7.36 11.66
N THR A 271 17.45 -6.37 11.22
CA THR A 271 18.86 -6.59 10.88
C THR A 271 19.68 -6.78 12.16
N ARG A 272 20.85 -7.42 12.04
CA ARG A 272 21.78 -7.56 13.16
C ARG A 272 22.72 -6.37 13.32
N ASP A 273 22.75 -5.50 12.31
CA ASP A 273 23.56 -4.29 12.33
C ASP A 273 22.87 -3.27 13.22
N GLY A 274 23.62 -2.72 14.18
CA GLY A 274 23.12 -1.63 15.00
C GLY A 274 22.72 -0.44 14.13
N ALA A 275 21.57 0.18 14.42
CA ALA A 275 21.14 1.39 13.74
C ALA A 275 20.81 2.48 14.77
N PRO A 276 21.36 3.69 14.63
CA PRO A 276 20.94 4.80 15.46
C PRO A 276 19.47 5.15 15.22
N PRO A 277 18.82 5.84 16.15
CA PRO A 277 17.49 6.38 15.94
C PRO A 277 17.41 7.19 14.65
N SER A 278 16.37 6.98 13.87
CA SER A 278 16.16 7.63 12.58
C SER A 278 14.68 7.81 12.26
N GLU A 279 14.31 8.98 11.78
CA GLU A 279 12.96 9.28 11.30
C GLU A 279 12.61 8.62 9.97
N GLY A 280 13.60 8.03 9.29
CA GLY A 280 13.38 7.39 7.99
C GLY A 280 12.71 8.31 6.98
N ASN A 281 11.66 7.81 6.33
CA ASN A 281 10.83 8.55 5.38
C ASN A 281 9.46 8.98 5.95
N VAL A 282 9.30 8.99 7.26
CA VAL A 282 8.00 9.30 7.89
C VAL A 282 7.58 10.73 7.57
N PHE A 283 8.45 11.70 7.79
CA PHE A 283 8.14 13.12 7.58
C PHE A 283 8.47 13.64 6.18
N ALA A 284 9.50 13.09 5.54
CA ALA A 284 9.97 13.56 4.24
C ALA A 284 10.25 12.40 3.27
N SER A 285 10.07 12.66 1.98
CA SER A 285 10.49 11.73 0.93
C SER A 285 12.01 11.55 0.95
N ARG A 286 12.47 10.31 0.69
CA ARG A 286 13.89 9.98 0.53
C ARG A 286 14.12 9.39 -0.86
N PRO A 287 14.21 10.23 -1.89
CA PRO A 287 14.30 9.79 -3.29
C PRO A 287 15.49 8.85 -3.52
N GLU A 288 16.63 9.10 -2.89
CA GLU A 288 17.85 8.29 -2.99
C GLU A 288 17.70 6.84 -2.50
N ARG A 289 16.61 6.56 -1.79
CA ARG A 289 16.26 5.22 -1.29
C ARG A 289 15.06 4.60 -1.99
N ASN A 290 14.50 5.29 -3.00
CA ASN A 290 13.38 4.77 -3.75
C ASN A 290 13.85 3.72 -4.76
N ALA A 291 13.17 2.58 -4.77
CA ALA A 291 13.35 1.52 -5.75
C ALA A 291 12.06 0.68 -5.79
N LYS A 292 11.87 -0.12 -6.84
CA LYS A 292 10.79 -1.11 -6.87
C LYS A 292 11.06 -2.23 -5.88
N ASP A 293 12.29 -2.77 -5.91
CA ASP A 293 12.71 -3.88 -5.07
C ASP A 293 13.50 -3.41 -3.85
N GLY A 294 13.40 -4.16 -2.77
CA GLY A 294 14.28 -4.04 -1.63
C GLY A 294 15.65 -4.72 -1.86
N ARG A 295 16.36 -4.96 -0.76
CA ARG A 295 17.72 -5.52 -0.77
C ARG A 295 17.76 -7.02 -0.41
N TRP A 296 16.61 -7.68 -0.33
CA TRP A 296 16.49 -9.05 0.20
C TRP A 296 16.13 -10.03 -0.92
N HIS A 297 17.13 -10.39 -1.74
CA HIS A 297 16.97 -11.38 -2.80
C HIS A 297 17.31 -12.77 -2.24
N GLY A 298 16.41 -13.75 -2.44
CA GLY A 298 16.67 -15.15 -2.12
C GLY A 298 16.43 -15.57 -0.65
N LEU A 299 15.59 -14.86 0.11
CA LEU A 299 15.15 -15.27 1.45
C LEU A 299 13.80 -15.98 1.43
#